data_530e6caa2b6c73992f72979442d79695
#
_entry.id   530e6caa2b6c73992f72979442d79695
#
_cell.length_a   1.000
_cell.length_b   1.000
_cell.length_c   1.000
_cell.angle_alpha   90.00
_cell.angle_beta   90.00
_cell.angle_gamma   90.00
#
_symmetry.space_group_name_H-M   'P 1'
#
loop_
_entity.id
_entity.type
_entity.pdbx_description
1 polymer ?
#
loop_
_entity_poly.entity_id
_entity_poly.type
_entity_poly.pdbx_seq_one_letter_code
_entity_poly.pdbx_strand_id
1 'polypeptide(L)'
;MTSLANRRSAILLFSLPDCLHSHRTRLVIKEKEISAELHEVDLDNISDEIKSISPYDDFPTLVDRDLVLQNSRVIIEYLDERFPHPPLLPVDPVARAKFRLALDTIEHQWYPDFNHAYKDGNLDPKFVDKISNYFLEIIPLISDNFFMSEDFGLVDCSLAPLLWRIKSLGIELKENKDIIDKYSKRIFDRASFQE
;
A
#
# COMPACT_ATOMS: atom_id res chain seq x y z
N MET A 1 -0.17 29.94 12.64
CA MET A 1 -0.05 28.81 11.69
C MET A 1 1.42 28.62 11.41
N THR A 2 2.00 27.52 11.86
CA THR A 2 3.43 27.22 11.65
C THR A 2 3.55 26.65 10.25
N SER A 3 4.20 27.36 9.33
CA SER A 3 4.44 26.93 7.95
C SER A 3 5.12 25.56 7.92
N LEU A 4 4.73 24.67 6.97
CA LEU A 4 5.39 23.37 6.73
C LEU A 4 6.91 23.52 6.54
N ALA A 5 7.35 24.65 6.00
CA ALA A 5 8.78 25.00 5.86
C ALA A 5 9.58 25.03 7.18
N ASN A 6 8.93 25.14 8.33
CA ASN A 6 9.60 25.15 9.64
C ASN A 6 9.69 23.77 10.33
N ARG A 7 9.13 22.71 9.72
CA ARG A 7 9.11 21.33 10.26
C ARG A 7 10.23 20.45 9.68
N ARG A 8 11.44 20.99 9.56
CA ARG A 8 12.60 20.36 8.88
C ARG A 8 13.08 19.02 9.45
N SER A 9 12.47 18.48 10.49
CA SER A 9 12.90 17.22 11.13
C SER A 9 11.89 16.09 11.10
N ALA A 10 10.63 16.34 10.76
CA ALA A 10 9.58 15.32 10.71
C ALA A 10 9.32 14.87 9.27
N ILE A 11 9.06 13.58 9.10
CA ILE A 11 8.50 13.04 7.84
C ILE A 11 7.02 13.39 7.81
N LEU A 12 6.55 13.94 6.68
CA LEU A 12 5.14 14.25 6.47
C LEU A 12 4.60 13.34 5.37
N LEU A 13 3.43 12.75 5.57
CA LEU A 13 2.71 12.02 4.55
C LEU A 13 1.34 12.67 4.30
N PHE A 14 1.13 13.17 3.09
CA PHE A 14 -0.18 13.60 2.60
C PHE A 14 -0.84 12.42 1.91
N SER A 15 -2.04 12.05 2.35
CA SER A 15 -2.63 10.75 2.04
C SER A 15 -4.14 10.88 1.86
N LEU A 16 -4.67 10.17 0.88
CA LEU A 16 -6.13 10.05 0.69
C LEU A 16 -6.66 8.86 1.51
N PRO A 17 -7.84 8.98 2.16
CA PRO A 17 -8.40 7.92 2.99
C PRO A 17 -8.67 6.63 2.20
N ASP A 18 -9.32 6.73 1.04
CA ASP A 18 -9.80 5.60 0.26
C ASP A 18 -8.86 5.15 -0.87
N CYS A 19 -7.65 5.69 -0.95
CA CYS A 19 -6.69 5.35 -2.00
C CYS A 19 -5.87 4.10 -1.63
N LEU A 20 -5.78 3.12 -2.55
CA LEU A 20 -4.96 1.91 -2.38
C LEU A 20 -3.49 2.25 -2.15
N HIS A 21 -2.96 3.19 -2.93
CA HIS A 21 -1.58 3.66 -2.86
C HIS A 21 -1.27 4.34 -1.51
N SER A 22 -2.19 5.19 -1.04
CA SER A 22 -2.10 5.85 0.26
C SER A 22 -2.16 4.84 1.40
N HIS A 23 -3.08 3.87 1.33
CA HIS A 23 -3.24 2.84 2.36
C HIS A 23 -1.95 1.99 2.51
N ARG A 24 -1.36 1.48 1.40
CA ARG A 24 -0.11 0.72 1.49
C ARG A 24 1.04 1.56 2.06
N THR A 25 1.10 2.85 1.73
CA THR A 25 2.17 3.73 2.24
C THR A 25 2.04 3.93 3.75
N ARG A 26 0.81 4.13 4.24
CA ARG A 26 0.54 4.19 5.69
C ARG A 26 0.97 2.89 6.38
N LEU A 27 0.65 1.72 5.79
CA LEU A 27 1.07 0.43 6.33
C LEU A 27 2.59 0.32 6.44
N VAL A 28 3.32 0.72 5.42
CA VAL A 28 4.80 0.69 5.45
C VAL A 28 5.36 1.61 6.55
N ILE A 29 4.81 2.80 6.71
CA ILE A 29 5.20 3.71 7.80
C ILE A 29 4.98 3.05 9.17
N LYS A 30 3.85 2.39 9.36
CA LYS A 30 3.51 1.70 10.62
C LYS A 30 4.37 0.47 10.86
N GLU A 31 4.59 -0.38 9.85
CA GLU A 31 5.44 -1.57 9.95
C GLU A 31 6.89 -1.23 10.30
N LYS A 32 7.36 -0.10 9.83
CA LYS A 32 8.73 0.38 10.11
C LYS A 32 8.80 1.26 11.37
N GLU A 33 7.68 1.42 12.08
CA GLU A 33 7.60 2.26 13.29
C GLU A 33 8.15 3.68 13.06
N ILE A 34 7.94 4.22 11.84
CA ILE A 34 8.44 5.53 11.47
C ILE A 34 7.57 6.60 12.12
N SER A 35 8.21 7.51 12.86
CA SER A 35 7.54 8.71 13.37
C SER A 35 7.28 9.67 12.21
N ALA A 36 6.06 9.64 11.66
CA ALA A 36 5.61 10.51 10.59
C ALA A 36 4.34 11.25 11.00
N GLU A 37 4.19 12.49 10.53
CA GLU A 37 2.94 13.22 10.64
C GLU A 37 2.06 12.85 9.43
N LEU A 38 0.89 12.25 9.69
CA LEU A 38 -0.06 11.87 8.67
C LEU A 38 -1.09 12.99 8.47
N HIS A 39 -1.19 13.48 7.25
CA HIS A 39 -2.16 14.49 6.84
C HIS A 39 -3.14 13.88 5.85
N GLU A 40 -4.40 13.77 6.29
CA GLU A 40 -5.48 13.37 5.39
C GLU A 40 -5.82 14.54 4.46
N VAL A 41 -5.91 14.25 3.17
CA VAL A 41 -6.20 15.24 2.13
C VAL A 41 -7.63 15.06 1.65
N ASP A 42 -8.37 16.15 1.63
CA ASP A 42 -9.66 16.27 0.99
C ASP A 42 -9.47 16.87 -0.41
N LEU A 43 -9.74 16.09 -1.45
CA LEU A 43 -9.57 16.52 -2.85
C LEU A 43 -10.48 17.69 -3.24
N ASP A 44 -11.62 17.84 -2.58
CA ASP A 44 -12.57 18.93 -2.83
C ASP A 44 -12.11 20.25 -2.18
N ASN A 45 -11.15 20.17 -1.23
CA ASN A 45 -10.70 21.33 -0.47
C ASN A 45 -9.19 21.31 -0.19
N ILE A 46 -8.39 21.19 -1.25
CA ILE A 46 -6.93 21.16 -1.14
C ILE A 46 -6.40 22.59 -0.87
N SER A 47 -5.63 22.75 0.21
CA SER A 47 -5.00 24.05 0.54
C SER A 47 -3.90 24.43 -0.46
N ASP A 48 -3.65 25.75 -0.62
CA ASP A 48 -2.56 26.23 -1.48
C ASP A 48 -1.18 25.73 -1.05
N GLU A 49 -0.99 25.47 0.24
CA GLU A 49 0.23 24.89 0.78
C GLU A 49 0.44 23.45 0.27
N ILE A 50 -0.59 22.62 0.27
CA ILE A 50 -0.52 21.25 -0.28
C ILE A 50 -0.34 21.28 -1.80
N LYS A 51 -1.03 22.17 -2.51
CA LYS A 51 -0.86 22.36 -3.96
C LYS A 51 0.57 22.76 -4.34
N SER A 52 1.27 23.52 -3.50
CA SER A 52 2.67 23.88 -3.76
C SER A 52 3.61 22.66 -3.64
N ILE A 53 3.27 21.65 -2.86
CA ILE A 53 4.05 20.42 -2.66
C ILE A 53 3.66 19.36 -3.68
N SER A 54 2.35 19.22 -3.98
CA SER A 54 1.79 18.27 -4.95
C SER A 54 0.96 19.02 -6.00
N PRO A 55 1.60 19.64 -6.99
CA PRO A 55 0.93 20.49 -7.97
C PRO A 55 0.02 19.74 -8.94
N TYR A 56 0.14 18.41 -9.01
CA TYR A 56 -0.67 17.53 -9.87
C TYR A 56 -1.67 16.68 -9.07
N ASP A 57 -1.87 17.01 -7.79
CA ASP A 57 -2.76 16.27 -6.88
C ASP A 57 -2.43 14.77 -6.78
N ASP A 58 -1.13 14.43 -6.93
CA ASP A 58 -0.62 13.07 -6.83
C ASP A 58 -0.46 12.65 -5.36
N PHE A 59 -1.32 11.77 -4.89
CA PHE A 59 -1.27 11.24 -3.53
C PHE A 59 -1.13 9.70 -3.52
N PRO A 60 -0.34 9.13 -2.59
CA PRO A 60 0.32 9.78 -1.46
C PRO A 60 1.52 10.63 -1.87
N THR A 61 1.74 11.74 -1.16
CA THR A 61 2.94 12.56 -1.26
C THR A 61 3.70 12.52 0.06
N LEU A 62 4.96 12.14 0.02
CA LEU A 62 5.87 12.11 1.16
C LEU A 62 6.82 13.30 1.10
N VAL A 63 7.02 13.95 2.25
CA VAL A 63 8.04 14.99 2.42
C VAL A 63 9.00 14.54 3.53
N ASP A 64 10.29 14.43 3.19
CA ASP A 64 11.39 14.23 4.16
C ASP A 64 12.42 15.34 3.94
N ARG A 65 12.39 16.35 4.79
CA ARG A 65 13.21 17.57 4.67
C ARG A 65 12.95 18.31 3.36
N ASP A 66 13.95 18.35 2.47
CA ASP A 66 13.86 19.00 1.16
C ASP A 66 13.44 18.02 0.04
N LEU A 67 13.29 16.72 0.37
CA LEU A 67 12.86 15.70 -0.58
C LEU A 67 11.34 15.61 -0.59
N VAL A 68 10.75 15.69 -1.79
CA VAL A 68 9.33 15.45 -2.04
C VAL A 68 9.19 14.27 -2.99
N LEU A 69 8.45 13.25 -2.59
CA LEU A 69 8.16 12.05 -3.39
C LEU A 69 6.66 11.89 -3.57
N GLN A 70 6.22 11.63 -4.79
CA GLN A 70 4.81 11.52 -5.17
C GLN A 70 4.39 10.14 -5.67
N ASN A 71 5.31 9.28 -6.04
CA ASN A 71 5.00 7.92 -6.47
C ASN A 71 5.03 6.96 -5.28
N SER A 72 3.90 6.34 -4.93
CA SER A 72 3.81 5.45 -3.76
C SER A 72 4.77 4.28 -3.83
N ARG A 73 5.09 3.76 -5.03
CA ARG A 73 6.07 2.70 -5.20
C ARG A 73 7.47 3.16 -4.82
N VAL A 74 7.86 4.34 -5.28
CA VAL A 74 9.14 4.96 -4.92
C VAL A 74 9.17 5.29 -3.43
N ILE A 75 8.07 5.81 -2.89
CA ILE A 75 7.95 6.14 -1.45
C ILE A 75 8.21 4.92 -0.57
N ILE A 76 7.55 3.79 -0.83
CA ILE A 76 7.70 2.60 0.02
C ILE A 76 9.10 1.98 -0.06
N GLU A 77 9.75 2.00 -1.23
CA GLU A 77 11.13 1.55 -1.37
C GLU A 77 12.10 2.54 -0.70
N TYR A 78 11.90 3.85 -0.85
CA TYR A 78 12.66 4.87 -0.13
C TYR A 78 12.58 4.69 1.38
N LEU A 79 11.38 4.47 1.92
CA LEU A 79 11.19 4.25 3.35
C LEU A 79 11.89 2.98 3.83
N ASP A 80 11.88 1.90 3.04
CA ASP A 80 12.56 0.67 3.38
C ASP A 80 14.10 0.83 3.39
N GLU A 81 14.65 1.58 2.43
CA GLU A 81 16.07 1.87 2.34
C GLU A 81 16.53 2.90 3.41
N ARG A 82 15.71 3.91 3.67
CA ARG A 82 16.00 4.97 4.65
C ARG A 82 15.97 4.48 6.09
N PHE A 83 15.09 3.51 6.37
CA PHE A 83 14.91 2.86 7.66
C PHE A 83 15.08 1.35 7.50
N PRO A 84 16.32 0.83 7.50
CA PRO A 84 16.60 -0.54 7.07
C PRO A 84 16.04 -1.63 7.99
N HIS A 85 15.51 -1.31 9.15
CA HIS A 85 14.98 -2.28 10.12
C HIS A 85 13.53 -1.95 10.53
N PRO A 86 12.64 -2.97 10.55
CA PRO A 86 12.78 -4.28 9.91
C PRO A 86 12.86 -4.15 8.38
N PRO A 87 13.62 -5.02 7.67
CA PRO A 87 13.65 -4.99 6.21
C PRO A 87 12.33 -5.52 5.66
N LEU A 88 11.76 -4.82 4.67
CA LEU A 88 10.52 -5.22 3.99
C LEU A 88 10.78 -5.73 2.56
N LEU A 89 12.02 -5.60 2.07
CA LEU A 89 12.50 -6.25 0.85
C LEU A 89 13.62 -7.24 1.19
N PRO A 90 13.69 -8.40 0.50
CA PRO A 90 14.77 -9.35 0.69
C PRO A 90 16.15 -8.75 0.39
N VAL A 91 17.16 -9.21 1.13
CA VAL A 91 18.56 -8.80 0.90
C VAL A 91 19.10 -9.48 -0.36
N ASP A 92 18.73 -10.74 -0.61
CA ASP A 92 19.16 -11.49 -1.80
C ASP A 92 18.68 -10.82 -3.09
N PRO A 93 19.56 -10.52 -4.05
CA PRO A 93 19.19 -9.82 -5.28
C PRO A 93 18.16 -10.54 -6.14
N VAL A 94 18.19 -11.88 -6.17
CA VAL A 94 17.26 -12.69 -6.97
C VAL A 94 15.86 -12.64 -6.34
N ALA A 95 15.76 -12.84 -5.03
CA ALA A 95 14.52 -12.72 -4.30
C ALA A 95 13.96 -11.29 -4.42
N ARG A 96 14.81 -10.27 -4.24
CA ARG A 96 14.43 -8.85 -4.38
C ARG A 96 13.87 -8.54 -5.78
N ALA A 97 14.48 -9.08 -6.84
CA ALA A 97 13.98 -8.90 -8.20
C ALA A 97 12.59 -9.51 -8.39
N LYS A 98 12.32 -10.70 -7.82
CA LYS A 98 10.99 -11.34 -7.86
C LYS A 98 9.95 -10.50 -7.10
N PHE A 99 10.31 -9.97 -5.93
CA PHE A 99 9.44 -9.07 -5.18
C PHE A 99 9.11 -7.81 -5.98
N ARG A 100 10.10 -7.20 -6.64
CA ARG A 100 9.88 -6.03 -7.49
C ARG A 100 8.98 -6.31 -8.69
N LEU A 101 9.08 -7.50 -9.31
CA LEU A 101 8.15 -7.92 -10.37
C LEU A 101 6.72 -8.05 -9.85
N ALA A 102 6.51 -8.66 -8.67
CA ALA A 102 5.19 -8.75 -8.06
C ALA A 102 4.61 -7.37 -7.75
N LEU A 103 5.42 -6.48 -7.17
CA LEU A 103 5.02 -5.10 -6.91
C LEU A 103 4.67 -4.34 -8.18
N ASP A 104 5.40 -4.56 -9.27
CA ASP A 104 5.13 -3.98 -10.59
C ASP A 104 3.77 -4.44 -11.15
N THR A 105 3.48 -5.73 -11.07
CA THR A 105 2.19 -6.30 -11.47
C THR A 105 1.03 -5.69 -10.66
N ILE A 106 1.19 -5.58 -9.34
CA ILE A 106 0.17 -4.98 -8.47
C ILE A 106 -0.06 -3.51 -8.85
N GLU A 107 1.01 -2.74 -9.08
CA GLU A 107 0.98 -1.32 -9.41
C GLU A 107 0.30 -1.04 -10.74
N HIS A 108 0.71 -1.77 -11.79
CA HIS A 108 0.33 -1.45 -13.17
C HIS A 108 -0.88 -2.25 -13.68
N GLN A 109 -1.31 -3.29 -12.95
CA GLN A 109 -2.43 -4.11 -13.34
C GLN A 109 -3.53 -4.17 -12.28
N TRP A 110 -3.22 -4.66 -11.07
CA TRP A 110 -4.25 -4.95 -10.07
C TRP A 110 -4.90 -3.70 -9.48
N TYR A 111 -4.10 -2.69 -9.13
CA TYR A 111 -4.62 -1.43 -8.58
C TYR A 111 -5.44 -0.64 -9.61
N PRO A 112 -4.96 -0.43 -10.86
CA PRO A 112 -5.78 0.21 -11.90
C PRO A 112 -7.06 -0.53 -12.20
N ASP A 113 -7.00 -1.86 -12.31
CA ASP A 113 -8.19 -2.69 -12.58
C ASP A 113 -9.20 -2.57 -11.44
N PHE A 114 -8.74 -2.63 -10.18
CA PHE A 114 -9.62 -2.45 -9.02
C PHE A 114 -10.26 -1.06 -9.02
N ASN A 115 -9.46 0.00 -9.18
CA ASN A 115 -9.95 1.37 -9.21
C ASN A 115 -10.93 1.62 -10.36
N HIS A 116 -10.71 0.96 -11.52
CA HIS A 116 -11.63 1.04 -12.65
C HIS A 116 -12.97 0.35 -12.38
N ALA A 117 -12.92 -0.80 -11.71
CA ALA A 117 -14.09 -1.61 -11.41
C ALA A 117 -14.88 -1.10 -10.18
N TYR A 118 -14.20 -0.43 -9.25
CA TYR A 118 -14.80 0.12 -8.04
C TYR A 118 -15.24 1.56 -8.27
N LYS A 119 -16.56 1.78 -8.32
CA LYS A 119 -17.15 3.09 -8.50
C LYS A 119 -18.35 3.25 -7.58
N ASP A 120 -18.48 4.42 -6.99
CA ASP A 120 -19.63 4.81 -6.16
C ASP A 120 -19.98 3.78 -5.06
N GLY A 121 -18.96 3.20 -4.44
CA GLY A 121 -19.14 2.21 -3.38
C GLY A 121 -19.48 0.79 -3.86
N ASN A 122 -19.53 0.56 -5.18
CA ASN A 122 -19.88 -0.72 -5.77
C ASN A 122 -18.76 -1.25 -6.67
N LEU A 123 -18.57 -2.56 -6.66
CA LEU A 123 -17.67 -3.26 -7.56
C LEU A 123 -18.46 -3.92 -8.69
N ASP A 124 -17.96 -3.78 -9.93
CA ASP A 124 -18.56 -4.48 -11.08
C ASP A 124 -18.51 -6.01 -10.84
N PRO A 125 -19.66 -6.71 -10.86
CA PRO A 125 -19.70 -8.16 -10.66
C PRO A 125 -18.78 -8.96 -11.60
N LYS A 126 -18.56 -8.47 -12.83
CA LYS A 126 -17.65 -9.11 -13.79
C LYS A 126 -16.19 -9.06 -13.35
N PHE A 127 -15.86 -8.10 -12.51
CA PHE A 127 -14.51 -7.97 -11.96
C PHE A 127 -14.23 -8.98 -10.85
N VAL A 128 -15.25 -9.51 -10.18
CA VAL A 128 -15.09 -10.51 -9.10
C VAL A 128 -14.35 -11.75 -9.61
N ASP A 129 -14.65 -12.20 -10.83
CA ASP A 129 -13.93 -13.33 -11.43
C ASP A 129 -12.48 -12.98 -11.75
N LYS A 130 -12.23 -11.77 -12.26
CA LYS A 130 -10.86 -11.29 -12.57
C LYS A 130 -10.00 -11.18 -11.31
N ILE A 131 -10.53 -10.58 -10.25
CA ILE A 131 -9.78 -10.44 -9.00
C ILE A 131 -9.57 -11.79 -8.31
N SER A 132 -10.52 -12.71 -8.42
CA SER A 132 -10.34 -14.08 -7.95
C SER A 132 -9.15 -14.75 -8.64
N ASN A 133 -9.00 -14.58 -9.95
CA ASN A 133 -7.87 -15.11 -10.70
C ASN A 133 -6.54 -14.50 -10.25
N TYR A 134 -6.48 -13.20 -9.94
CA TYR A 134 -5.27 -12.57 -9.39
C TYR A 134 -4.81 -13.25 -8.11
N PHE A 135 -5.75 -13.53 -7.19
CA PHE A 135 -5.41 -14.21 -5.96
C PHE A 135 -5.04 -15.68 -6.19
N LEU A 136 -5.65 -16.37 -7.15
CA LEU A 136 -5.24 -17.71 -7.52
C LEU A 136 -3.77 -17.78 -8.01
N GLU A 137 -3.33 -16.77 -8.75
CA GLU A 137 -1.94 -16.69 -9.24
C GLU A 137 -0.92 -16.55 -8.11
N ILE A 138 -1.28 -15.87 -7.00
CA ILE A 138 -0.34 -15.66 -5.89
C ILE A 138 -0.37 -16.76 -4.84
N ILE A 139 -1.42 -17.60 -4.78
CA ILE A 139 -1.51 -18.67 -3.78
C ILE A 139 -0.27 -19.56 -3.74
N PRO A 140 0.29 -20.03 -4.88
CA PRO A 140 1.52 -20.83 -4.88
C PRO A 140 2.75 -20.06 -4.37
N LEU A 141 2.66 -18.72 -4.32
CA LEU A 141 3.72 -17.83 -3.88
C LEU A 141 3.55 -17.41 -2.41
N ILE A 142 2.40 -17.68 -1.80
CA ILE A 142 2.20 -17.56 -0.36
C ILE A 142 2.83 -18.82 0.24
N SER A 143 4.12 -18.69 0.63
CA SER A 143 4.79 -19.71 1.38
C SER A 143 4.23 -19.77 2.82
N ASP A 144 4.96 -20.29 3.78
CA ASP A 144 4.41 -20.66 5.09
C ASP A 144 3.63 -19.53 5.80
N ASN A 145 4.08 -18.27 5.69
CA ASN A 145 3.41 -17.15 6.35
C ASN A 145 3.02 -16.01 5.44
N PHE A 146 3.96 -15.51 4.58
CA PHE A 146 3.79 -14.32 3.76
C PHE A 146 4.23 -14.56 2.31
N PHE A 147 4.18 -13.53 1.47
CA PHE A 147 4.50 -13.65 0.05
C PHE A 147 5.97 -14.05 -0.15
N MET A 148 6.21 -15.28 -0.60
CA MET A 148 7.53 -15.89 -0.85
C MET A 148 8.50 -15.77 0.35
N SER A 149 8.01 -15.63 1.57
CA SER A 149 8.82 -15.36 2.76
C SER A 149 8.11 -15.80 4.04
N GLU A 150 8.90 -16.10 5.07
CA GLU A 150 8.41 -16.20 6.45
C GLU A 150 8.11 -14.81 7.05
N ASP A 151 8.79 -13.77 6.56
CA ASP A 151 8.69 -12.41 7.06
C ASP A 151 7.76 -11.57 6.19
N PHE A 152 7.02 -10.66 6.85
CA PHE A 152 6.14 -9.69 6.21
C PHE A 152 6.95 -8.69 5.38
N GLY A 153 6.49 -8.38 4.15
CA GLY A 153 7.23 -7.55 3.21
C GLY A 153 6.40 -6.52 2.44
N LEU A 154 7.06 -5.77 1.55
CA LEU A 154 6.41 -4.73 0.74
C LEU A 154 5.30 -5.28 -0.17
N VAL A 155 5.42 -6.54 -0.62
CA VAL A 155 4.36 -7.17 -1.41
C VAL A 155 3.12 -7.38 -0.55
N ASP A 156 3.28 -7.86 0.69
CA ASP A 156 2.17 -8.02 1.63
C ASP A 156 1.53 -6.68 1.97
N CYS A 157 2.32 -5.62 2.19
CA CYS A 157 1.83 -4.25 2.35
C CYS A 157 0.99 -3.79 1.15
N SER A 158 1.34 -4.24 -0.07
CA SER A 158 0.63 -3.86 -1.29
C SER A 158 -0.61 -4.71 -1.54
N LEU A 159 -0.64 -5.96 -1.09
CA LEU A 159 -1.81 -6.83 -1.16
C LEU A 159 -2.86 -6.49 -0.08
N ALA A 160 -2.42 -6.06 1.08
CA ALA A 160 -3.28 -5.75 2.22
C ALA A 160 -4.45 -4.79 1.91
N PRO A 161 -4.26 -3.66 1.20
CA PRO A 161 -5.34 -2.76 0.82
C PRO A 161 -6.41 -3.40 -0.07
N LEU A 162 -6.02 -4.29 -0.97
CA LEU A 162 -6.94 -5.04 -1.84
C LEU A 162 -7.74 -6.05 -1.03
N LEU A 163 -7.07 -6.86 -0.22
CA LEU A 163 -7.70 -7.87 0.64
C LEU A 163 -8.71 -7.25 1.60
N TRP A 164 -8.34 -6.10 2.18
CA TRP A 164 -9.23 -5.36 3.09
C TRP A 164 -10.50 -4.89 2.38
N ARG A 165 -10.37 -4.30 1.19
CA ARG A 165 -11.52 -3.82 0.41
C ARG A 165 -12.42 -4.94 -0.07
N ILE A 166 -11.83 -6.05 -0.57
CA ILE A 166 -12.59 -7.24 -0.96
C ILE A 166 -13.42 -7.74 0.21
N LYS A 167 -12.82 -7.86 1.39
CA LYS A 167 -13.51 -8.29 2.61
C LYS A 167 -14.58 -7.28 3.04
N SER A 168 -14.28 -5.99 3.01
CA SER A 168 -15.23 -4.92 3.39
C SER A 168 -16.44 -4.86 2.47
N LEU A 169 -16.27 -5.20 1.18
CA LEU A 169 -17.34 -5.27 0.20
C LEU A 169 -18.12 -6.61 0.24
N GLY A 170 -17.73 -7.54 1.12
CA GLY A 170 -18.36 -8.85 1.22
C GLY A 170 -18.14 -9.74 -0.02
N ILE A 171 -17.06 -9.50 -0.78
CA ILE A 171 -16.74 -10.29 -1.97
C ILE A 171 -16.15 -11.62 -1.54
N GLU A 172 -16.79 -12.70 -1.98
CA GLU A 172 -16.30 -14.05 -1.76
C GLU A 172 -15.46 -14.51 -2.96
N LEU A 173 -14.20 -14.86 -2.69
CA LEU A 173 -13.34 -15.50 -3.67
C LEU A 173 -13.79 -16.95 -3.87
N LYS A 174 -13.88 -17.39 -5.14
CA LYS A 174 -14.53 -18.66 -5.49
C LYS A 174 -13.72 -19.91 -5.12
N GLU A 175 -12.38 -19.80 -5.21
CA GLU A 175 -11.47 -20.93 -4.99
C GLU A 175 -10.42 -20.61 -3.94
N ASN A 176 -9.95 -21.65 -3.22
CA ASN A 176 -8.88 -21.53 -2.23
C ASN A 176 -9.10 -20.44 -1.17
N LYS A 177 -10.38 -20.17 -0.86
CA LYS A 177 -10.81 -19.17 0.12
C LYS A 177 -10.06 -19.35 1.45
N ASP A 178 -9.92 -20.58 1.94
CA ASP A 178 -9.25 -20.88 3.20
C ASP A 178 -7.80 -20.41 3.26
N ILE A 179 -7.07 -20.48 2.14
CA ILE A 179 -5.67 -20.02 2.06
C ILE A 179 -5.62 -18.50 2.13
N ILE A 180 -6.46 -17.86 1.33
CA ILE A 180 -6.54 -16.38 1.28
C ILE A 180 -7.08 -15.83 2.60
N ASP A 181 -8.05 -16.46 3.22
CA ASP A 181 -8.58 -16.04 4.53
C ASP A 181 -7.52 -16.15 5.63
N LYS A 182 -6.73 -17.24 5.65
CA LYS A 182 -5.62 -17.40 6.59
C LYS A 182 -4.52 -16.35 6.35
N TYR A 183 -4.17 -16.11 5.11
CA TYR A 183 -3.20 -15.09 4.74
C TYR A 183 -3.70 -13.69 5.12
N SER A 184 -4.91 -13.33 4.75
CA SER A 184 -5.55 -12.07 5.12
C SER A 184 -5.60 -11.87 6.62
N LYS A 185 -5.96 -12.94 7.38
CA LYS A 185 -5.99 -12.87 8.82
C LYS A 185 -4.62 -12.55 9.41
N ARG A 186 -3.54 -13.20 8.92
CA ARG A 186 -2.18 -12.89 9.38
C ARG A 186 -1.79 -11.45 9.15
N ILE A 187 -2.18 -10.87 8.00
CA ILE A 187 -1.94 -9.46 7.68
C ILE A 187 -2.74 -8.56 8.62
N PHE A 188 -4.04 -8.83 8.78
CA PHE A 188 -4.94 -7.97 9.55
C PHE A 188 -4.73 -8.06 11.07
N ASP A 189 -4.17 -9.17 11.57
CA ASP A 189 -3.80 -9.31 12.98
C ASP A 189 -2.52 -8.54 13.37
N ARG A 190 -1.81 -7.94 12.39
CA ARG A 190 -0.61 -7.11 12.67
C ARG A 190 -1.01 -5.78 13.31
N ALA A 191 -0.20 -5.31 14.25
CA ALA A 191 -0.42 -4.02 14.93
C ALA A 191 -0.53 -2.85 13.91
N SER A 192 0.31 -2.85 12.91
CA SER A 192 0.33 -1.84 11.83
C SER A 192 -0.99 -1.72 11.06
N PHE A 193 -1.79 -2.77 11.04
CA PHE A 193 -3.07 -2.80 10.35
C PHE A 193 -4.25 -2.39 11.24
N GLN A 194 -4.10 -2.48 12.57
CA GLN A 194 -5.16 -2.19 13.54
C GLN A 194 -5.17 -0.74 14.02
N GLU A 195 -4.13 0.01 13.75
CA GLU A 195 -4.00 1.45 14.05
C GLU A 195 -4.42 2.32 12.86
#